data_9d5f147558d7ccec0c8157df4aead218
#
_entry.id   9d5f147558d7ccec0c8157df4aead218
#
_cell.length_a   1.000
_cell.length_b   1.000
_cell.length_c   1.000
_cell.angle_alpha   90.00
_cell.angle_beta   90.00
_cell.angle_gamma   90.00
#
_symmetry.space_group_name_H-M   'P 1'
#
loop_
_entity.id
_entity.type
_entity.pdbx_description
1 polymer ?
#
loop_
_entity_poly.entity_id
_entity_poly.type
_entity_poly.pdbx_seq_one_letter_code
_entity_poly.pdbx_strand_id
1 'polypeptide(L)'
;MSQVPAATRALRVLRFLATQADPVPLDRVMRACDLPRSTAYHLLNTMIDEGFVVHLPDEHRYGLGVAAFEVGSGFTRQEPLARLARRPLAELVDRTGHGAHLAVLHGRDVLYVIEERAPGRPPLVTDVGVRLPAHLTASGRTILAALPASQVRALYPDRSAFVDRHGKGPASLSALRTLLGETRQRGHATEDGEVTPGLQSVAAAVLDHNAHPVAGVAVTFPSDDAGDVDAIAAAVTATAARLTRRVSGGPVAARPR
;
A
#
# COMPACT_ATOMS: atom_id res chain seq x y z
N MET A 1 4.89 -5.97 -29.21
CA MET A 1 4.33 -4.71 -28.64
C MET A 1 5.38 -3.62 -28.86
N SER A 2 5.02 -2.53 -29.57
CA SER A 2 5.91 -1.39 -29.77
C SER A 2 6.10 -0.65 -28.45
N GLN A 3 7.31 -0.67 -27.90
CA GLN A 3 7.67 0.15 -26.74
C GLN A 3 8.12 1.53 -27.24
N VAL A 4 7.71 2.58 -26.53
CA VAL A 4 8.21 3.94 -26.75
C VAL A 4 9.36 4.18 -25.75
N PRO A 5 10.64 4.07 -26.18
CA PRO A 5 11.78 4.04 -25.25
C PRO A 5 11.90 5.30 -24.38
N ALA A 6 11.58 6.47 -24.94
CA ALA A 6 11.62 7.73 -24.21
C ALA A 6 10.60 7.76 -23.06
N ALA A 7 9.36 7.36 -23.32
CA ALA A 7 8.33 7.28 -22.29
C ALA A 7 8.70 6.28 -21.18
N THR A 8 9.22 5.11 -21.56
CA THR A 8 9.67 4.11 -20.57
C THR A 8 10.77 4.66 -19.66
N ARG A 9 11.73 5.39 -20.23
CA ARG A 9 12.83 6.01 -19.46
C ARG A 9 12.31 7.09 -18.52
N ALA A 10 11.40 7.98 -18.98
CA ALA A 10 10.79 9.01 -18.17
C ALA A 10 10.05 8.41 -16.96
N LEU A 11 9.23 7.40 -17.19
CA LEU A 11 8.50 6.71 -16.11
C LEU A 11 9.44 6.00 -15.13
N ARG A 12 10.58 5.45 -15.57
CA ARG A 12 11.62 4.89 -14.68
C ARG A 12 12.23 5.96 -13.80
N VAL A 13 12.55 7.13 -14.34
CA VAL A 13 13.10 8.25 -13.57
C VAL A 13 12.11 8.71 -12.51
N LEU A 14 10.83 8.90 -12.84
CA LEU A 14 9.79 9.27 -11.87
C LEU A 14 9.70 8.23 -10.74
N ARG A 15 9.63 6.96 -11.10
CA ARG A 15 9.56 5.87 -10.10
C ARG A 15 10.79 5.82 -9.19
N PHE A 16 11.98 6.06 -9.74
CA PHE A 16 13.20 6.13 -8.95
C PHE A 16 13.17 7.33 -8.00
N LEU A 17 12.86 8.54 -8.49
CA LEU A 17 12.79 9.74 -7.64
C LEU A 17 11.75 9.60 -6.53
N ALA A 18 10.62 8.95 -6.80
CA ALA A 18 9.57 8.69 -5.81
C ALA A 18 10.00 7.76 -4.65
N THR A 19 11.09 7.00 -4.81
CA THR A 19 11.63 6.14 -3.75
C THR A 19 12.71 6.81 -2.90
N GLN A 20 13.10 8.04 -3.25
CA GLN A 20 14.16 8.75 -2.53
C GLN A 20 13.53 9.68 -1.46
N ALA A 21 14.12 9.70 -0.27
CA ALA A 21 13.70 10.62 0.79
C ALA A 21 14.03 12.08 0.47
N ASP A 22 15.13 12.30 -0.28
CA ASP A 22 15.65 13.63 -0.62
C ASP A 22 15.99 13.72 -2.11
N PRO A 23 16.07 14.94 -2.69
CA PRO A 23 16.57 15.15 -4.04
C PRO A 23 17.96 14.54 -4.23
N VAL A 24 18.24 14.01 -5.41
CA VAL A 24 19.46 13.23 -5.71
C VAL A 24 20.29 13.85 -6.84
N PRO A 25 21.63 13.66 -6.85
CA PRO A 25 22.48 14.14 -7.94
C PRO A 25 22.24 13.35 -9.24
N LEU A 26 22.58 13.97 -10.39
CA LEU A 26 22.43 13.39 -11.73
C LEU A 26 23.01 11.98 -11.85
N ASP A 27 24.22 11.77 -11.34
CA ASP A 27 24.92 10.49 -11.43
C ASP A 27 24.17 9.35 -10.73
N ARG A 28 23.39 9.65 -9.70
CA ARG A 28 22.56 8.64 -9.03
C ARG A 28 21.35 8.27 -9.89
N VAL A 29 20.73 9.25 -10.57
CA VAL A 29 19.65 9.00 -11.55
C VAL A 29 20.16 8.15 -12.71
N MET A 30 21.31 8.52 -13.28
CA MET A 30 21.93 7.80 -14.41
C MET A 30 22.15 6.33 -14.08
N ARG A 31 22.79 6.05 -12.94
CA ARG A 31 23.09 4.67 -12.50
C ARG A 31 21.81 3.87 -12.22
N ALA A 32 20.87 4.46 -11.52
CA ALA A 32 19.64 3.76 -11.13
C ALA A 32 18.72 3.46 -12.32
N CYS A 33 18.73 4.32 -13.34
CA CYS A 33 17.87 4.18 -14.52
C CYS A 33 18.58 3.61 -15.76
N ASP A 34 19.87 3.31 -15.65
CA ASP A 34 20.73 2.85 -16.77
C ASP A 34 20.67 3.82 -17.97
N LEU A 35 20.99 5.10 -17.71
CA LEU A 35 20.92 6.15 -18.71
C LEU A 35 22.31 6.73 -19.01
N PRO A 36 22.68 6.88 -20.31
CA PRO A 36 23.82 7.69 -20.72
C PRO A 36 23.63 9.14 -20.28
N ARG A 37 24.72 9.85 -19.98
CA ARG A 37 24.69 11.22 -19.46
C ARG A 37 23.87 12.20 -20.32
N SER A 38 24.11 12.19 -21.63
CA SER A 38 23.37 13.05 -22.57
C SER A 38 21.87 12.76 -22.57
N THR A 39 21.49 11.47 -22.58
CA THR A 39 20.09 11.04 -22.53
C THR A 39 19.43 11.46 -21.22
N ALA A 40 20.12 11.25 -20.10
CA ALA A 40 19.59 11.65 -18.79
C ALA A 40 19.38 13.17 -18.71
N TYR A 41 20.30 13.97 -19.23
CA TYR A 41 20.19 15.42 -19.25
C TYR A 41 19.00 15.91 -20.08
N HIS A 42 18.84 15.43 -21.31
CA HIS A 42 17.71 15.81 -22.17
C HIS A 42 16.39 15.37 -21.58
N LEU A 43 16.33 14.15 -21.03
CA LEU A 43 15.12 13.62 -20.43
C LEU A 43 14.69 14.42 -19.19
N LEU A 44 15.65 14.71 -18.27
CA LEU A 44 15.37 15.49 -17.08
C LEU A 44 14.94 16.92 -17.43
N ASN A 45 15.55 17.56 -18.42
CA ASN A 45 15.12 18.90 -18.86
C ASN A 45 13.67 18.88 -19.37
N THR A 46 13.30 17.92 -20.22
CA THR A 46 11.90 17.76 -20.65
C THR A 46 10.96 17.55 -19.46
N MET A 47 11.37 16.75 -18.48
CA MET A 47 10.54 16.49 -17.29
C MET A 47 10.46 17.71 -16.35
N ILE A 48 11.47 18.58 -16.37
CA ILE A 48 11.45 19.88 -15.68
C ILE A 48 10.48 20.83 -16.38
N ASP A 49 10.57 20.94 -17.69
CA ASP A 49 9.68 21.79 -18.51
C ASP A 49 8.20 21.39 -18.33
N GLU A 50 7.93 20.10 -18.18
CA GLU A 50 6.59 19.55 -17.89
C GLU A 50 6.22 19.54 -16.39
N GLY A 51 7.08 20.08 -15.51
CA GLY A 51 6.83 20.21 -14.06
C GLY A 51 6.87 18.91 -13.25
N PHE A 52 7.24 17.76 -13.85
CA PHE A 52 7.34 16.47 -13.17
C PHE A 52 8.62 16.31 -12.34
N VAL A 53 9.66 17.04 -12.67
CA VAL A 53 10.95 17.07 -11.97
C VAL A 53 11.26 18.50 -11.57
N VAL A 54 11.90 18.70 -10.43
CA VAL A 54 12.52 19.96 -10.04
C VAL A 54 14.03 19.79 -10.01
N HIS A 55 14.75 20.77 -10.52
CA HIS A 55 16.19 20.89 -10.36
C HIS A 55 16.47 21.94 -9.27
N LEU A 56 17.31 21.59 -8.32
CA LEU A 56 17.83 22.48 -7.28
C LEU A 56 19.24 22.89 -7.68
N PRO A 57 19.42 24.08 -8.31
CA PRO A 57 20.70 24.46 -8.92
C PRO A 57 21.85 24.56 -7.91
N ASP A 58 21.58 25.12 -6.73
CA ASP A 58 22.60 25.32 -5.68
C ASP A 58 23.12 24.00 -5.11
N GLU A 59 22.30 22.93 -5.15
CA GLU A 59 22.65 21.61 -4.66
C GLU A 59 23.06 20.64 -5.77
N HIS A 60 22.87 21.01 -7.03
CA HIS A 60 23.02 20.15 -8.21
C HIS A 60 22.19 18.84 -8.11
N ARG A 61 20.95 18.94 -7.59
CA ARG A 61 20.06 17.79 -7.30
C ARG A 61 18.75 17.88 -8.04
N TYR A 62 18.15 16.72 -8.24
CA TYR A 62 16.86 16.52 -8.92
C TYR A 62 15.89 15.84 -7.97
N GLY A 63 14.66 16.36 -7.90
CA GLY A 63 13.56 15.82 -7.09
C GLY A 63 12.26 15.75 -7.88
N LEU A 64 11.20 15.23 -7.26
CA LEU A 64 9.85 15.28 -7.85
C LEU A 64 9.33 16.71 -7.90
N GLY A 65 8.76 17.09 -9.03
CA GLY A 65 8.08 18.37 -9.23
C GLY A 65 6.59 18.31 -8.90
N VAL A 66 5.92 19.46 -8.92
CA VAL A 66 4.52 19.62 -8.53
C VAL A 66 3.56 18.80 -9.39
N ALA A 67 3.83 18.67 -10.70
CA ALA A 67 2.99 17.87 -11.60
C ALA A 67 2.91 16.39 -11.18
N ALA A 68 3.97 15.84 -10.59
CA ALA A 68 3.93 14.47 -10.06
C ALA A 68 2.94 14.35 -8.87
N PHE A 69 2.88 15.35 -7.99
CA PHE A 69 1.89 15.41 -6.91
C PHE A 69 0.46 15.59 -7.46
N GLU A 70 0.27 16.43 -8.46
CA GLU A 70 -1.04 16.65 -9.09
C GLU A 70 -1.61 15.38 -9.72
N VAL A 71 -0.77 14.60 -10.42
CA VAL A 71 -1.16 13.30 -11.00
C VAL A 71 -1.51 12.31 -9.90
N GLY A 72 -0.71 12.20 -8.84
CA GLY A 72 -1.01 11.34 -7.69
C GLY A 72 -2.31 11.75 -6.99
N SER A 73 -2.53 13.05 -6.80
CA SER A 73 -3.77 13.59 -6.24
C SER A 73 -4.98 13.33 -7.16
N GLY A 74 -4.78 13.38 -8.49
CA GLY A 74 -5.79 13.00 -9.48
C GLY A 74 -6.22 11.54 -9.35
N PHE A 75 -5.26 10.62 -9.22
CA PHE A 75 -5.53 9.21 -8.96
C PHE A 75 -6.38 9.01 -7.70
N THR A 76 -5.99 9.61 -6.58
CA THR A 76 -6.73 9.51 -5.31
C THR A 76 -8.16 10.04 -5.41
N ARG A 77 -8.39 11.11 -6.20
CA ARG A 77 -9.74 11.65 -6.44
C ARG A 77 -10.60 10.77 -7.35
N GLN A 78 -9.98 10.12 -8.34
CA GLN A 78 -10.69 9.30 -9.34
C GLN A 78 -10.94 7.86 -8.87
N GLU A 79 -10.25 7.38 -7.82
CA GLU A 79 -10.40 6.02 -7.34
C GLU A 79 -11.71 5.85 -6.55
N PRO A 80 -12.71 5.12 -7.13
CA PRO A 80 -14.01 4.95 -6.47
C PRO A 80 -13.89 4.31 -5.08
N LEU A 81 -12.95 3.38 -4.92
CA LEU A 81 -12.72 2.67 -3.66
C LEU A 81 -12.24 3.60 -2.54
N ALA A 82 -11.29 4.51 -2.82
CA ALA A 82 -10.80 5.48 -1.84
C ALA A 82 -11.93 6.41 -1.38
N ARG A 83 -12.78 6.88 -2.31
CA ARG A 83 -13.94 7.73 -1.97
C ARG A 83 -14.97 7.00 -1.10
N LEU A 84 -15.20 5.71 -1.37
CA LEU A 84 -16.14 4.89 -0.59
C LEU A 84 -15.59 4.56 0.81
N ALA A 85 -14.25 4.47 0.96
CA ALA A 85 -13.61 3.98 2.16
C ALA A 85 -13.32 5.07 3.21
N ARG A 86 -13.09 6.35 2.84
CA ARG A 86 -12.70 7.42 3.78
C ARG A 86 -13.60 7.48 5.01
N ARG A 87 -14.93 7.65 4.83
CA ARG A 87 -15.85 7.74 5.95
C ARG A 87 -15.89 6.46 6.80
N PRO A 88 -15.99 5.24 6.22
CA PRO A 88 -15.87 4.00 6.99
C PRO A 88 -14.58 3.85 7.80
N LEU A 89 -13.45 4.33 7.28
CA LEU A 89 -12.18 4.28 8.01
C LEU A 89 -12.15 5.30 9.15
N ALA A 90 -12.63 6.54 8.94
CA ALA A 90 -12.74 7.52 10.01
C ALA A 90 -13.62 7.01 11.16
N GLU A 91 -14.79 6.42 10.85
CA GLU A 91 -15.66 5.78 11.85
C GLU A 91 -15.01 4.57 12.54
N LEU A 92 -14.06 3.88 11.85
CA LEU A 92 -13.27 2.79 12.44
C LEU A 92 -12.22 3.34 13.42
N VAL A 93 -11.55 4.43 13.07
CA VAL A 93 -10.61 5.15 13.96
C VAL A 93 -11.33 5.64 15.22
N ASP A 94 -12.49 6.29 15.08
CA ASP A 94 -13.28 6.78 16.21
C ASP A 94 -13.68 5.65 17.17
N ARG A 95 -13.94 4.45 16.65
CA ARG A 95 -14.37 3.29 17.44
C ARG A 95 -13.21 2.58 18.13
N THR A 96 -12.06 2.50 17.47
CA THR A 96 -10.91 1.72 17.98
C THR A 96 -9.89 2.57 18.71
N GLY A 97 -9.87 3.89 18.49
CA GLY A 97 -8.83 4.78 19.02
C GLY A 97 -7.46 4.60 18.38
N HIS A 98 -7.38 3.86 17.27
CA HIS A 98 -6.12 3.52 16.58
C HIS A 98 -6.18 3.89 15.11
N GLY A 99 -5.00 4.00 14.46
CA GLY A 99 -4.89 4.34 13.04
C GLY A 99 -5.47 3.26 12.12
N ALA A 100 -6.27 3.65 11.13
CA ALA A 100 -6.87 2.76 10.16
C ALA A 100 -6.34 3.02 8.75
N HIS A 101 -6.19 1.96 7.97
CA HIS A 101 -5.57 2.01 6.64
C HIS A 101 -6.39 1.26 5.61
N LEU A 102 -6.32 1.72 4.35
CA LEU A 102 -6.74 0.96 3.19
C LEU A 102 -5.52 0.69 2.31
N ALA A 103 -5.29 -0.57 1.96
CA ALA A 103 -4.20 -0.97 1.10
C ALA A 103 -4.69 -1.83 -0.07
N VAL A 104 -4.05 -1.69 -1.23
CA VAL A 104 -4.30 -2.50 -2.43
C VAL A 104 -3.09 -3.34 -2.77
N LEU A 105 -3.27 -4.51 -3.36
CA LEU A 105 -2.17 -5.37 -3.77
C LEU A 105 -1.54 -4.85 -5.07
N HIS A 106 -0.22 -4.73 -5.09
CA HIS A 106 0.56 -4.37 -6.26
C HIS A 106 1.78 -5.28 -6.41
N GLY A 107 1.65 -6.30 -7.22
CA GLY A 107 2.67 -7.36 -7.29
C GLY A 107 2.74 -8.13 -5.97
N ARG A 108 3.93 -8.16 -5.35
CA ARG A 108 4.17 -8.79 -4.04
C ARG A 108 4.07 -7.83 -2.85
N ASP A 109 3.75 -6.57 -3.13
CA ASP A 109 3.62 -5.53 -2.11
C ASP A 109 2.16 -5.09 -1.97
N VAL A 110 1.83 -4.53 -0.84
CA VAL A 110 0.67 -3.68 -0.66
C VAL A 110 1.07 -2.22 -0.82
N LEU A 111 0.20 -1.45 -1.47
CA LEU A 111 0.29 0.00 -1.55
C LEU A 111 -0.80 0.60 -0.66
N TYR A 112 -0.40 1.41 0.32
CA TYR A 112 -1.35 2.13 1.16
C TYR A 112 -1.94 3.32 0.41
N VAL A 113 -3.26 3.34 0.26
CA VAL A 113 -3.99 4.36 -0.51
C VAL A 113 -4.79 5.30 0.38
N ILE A 114 -5.08 4.91 1.61
CA ILE A 114 -5.67 5.74 2.66
C ILE A 114 -5.00 5.43 3.99
N GLU A 115 -4.70 6.48 4.74
CA GLU A 115 -4.42 6.45 6.17
C GLU A 115 -5.38 7.42 6.87
N GLU A 116 -6.08 6.94 7.89
CA GLU A 116 -6.86 7.76 8.83
C GLU A 116 -6.21 7.61 10.21
N ARG A 117 -5.78 8.73 10.78
CA ARG A 117 -5.00 8.76 12.03
C ARG A 117 -5.89 9.03 13.23
N ALA A 118 -5.65 8.31 14.32
CA ALA A 118 -6.26 8.64 15.59
C ALA A 118 -5.60 9.91 16.19
N PRO A 119 -6.39 10.83 16.75
CA PRO A 119 -5.85 12.02 17.40
C PRO A 119 -4.83 11.67 18.49
N GLY A 120 -3.70 12.40 18.53
CA GLY A 120 -2.65 12.22 19.53
C GLY A 120 -1.74 10.99 19.33
N ARG A 121 -1.89 10.22 18.26
CA ARG A 121 -1.02 9.09 17.94
C ARG A 121 0.13 9.51 17.00
N PRO A 122 1.34 8.95 17.16
CA PRO A 122 2.45 9.22 16.27
C PRO A 122 2.17 8.70 14.86
N PRO A 123 2.83 9.26 13.82
CA PRO A 123 2.72 8.74 12.46
C PRO A 123 3.26 7.32 12.38
N LEU A 124 2.59 6.46 11.59
CA LEU A 124 3.00 5.09 11.34
C LEU A 124 3.83 5.01 10.04
N VAL A 125 4.55 3.90 9.86
CA VAL A 125 5.30 3.62 8.60
C VAL A 125 4.37 3.40 7.40
N THR A 126 3.07 3.31 7.64
CA THR A 126 2.02 3.00 6.65
C THR A 126 1.39 4.24 6.02
N ASP A 127 2.14 5.31 5.82
CA ASP A 127 1.67 6.53 5.17
C ASP A 127 1.21 6.29 3.73
N VAL A 128 0.34 7.15 3.22
CA VAL A 128 -0.19 7.05 1.84
C VAL A 128 0.95 7.04 0.83
N GLY A 129 0.90 6.10 -0.12
CA GLY A 129 1.95 5.89 -1.12
C GLY A 129 3.06 4.94 -0.70
N VAL A 130 3.15 4.55 0.57
CA VAL A 130 4.13 3.57 1.05
C VAL A 130 3.80 2.18 0.53
N ARG A 131 4.85 1.42 0.20
CA ARG A 131 4.78 0.02 -0.20
C ARG A 131 5.46 -0.86 0.83
N LEU A 132 4.77 -1.93 1.21
CA LEU A 132 5.29 -2.94 2.15
C LEU A 132 5.05 -4.35 1.62
N PRO A 133 5.94 -5.33 1.91
CA PRO A 133 5.77 -6.71 1.46
C PRO A 133 4.45 -7.31 1.95
N ALA A 134 3.61 -7.80 1.02
CA ALA A 134 2.27 -8.28 1.33
C ALA A 134 2.27 -9.48 2.29
N HIS A 135 3.29 -10.34 2.24
CA HIS A 135 3.40 -11.49 3.15
C HIS A 135 3.72 -11.11 4.60
N LEU A 136 4.25 -9.91 4.85
CA LEU A 136 4.57 -9.41 6.18
C LEU A 136 3.46 -8.55 6.81
N THR A 137 2.56 -7.98 5.99
CA THR A 137 1.51 -7.09 6.49
C THR A 137 0.19 -7.82 6.71
N ALA A 138 -0.60 -7.43 7.72
CA ALA A 138 -1.95 -7.94 7.90
C ALA A 138 -2.83 -7.63 6.67
N SER A 139 -2.73 -6.39 6.11
CA SER A 139 -3.44 -5.99 4.88
C SER A 139 -3.12 -6.89 3.69
N GLY A 140 -1.84 -7.22 3.49
CA GLY A 140 -1.42 -8.11 2.41
C GLY A 140 -1.87 -9.55 2.63
N ARG A 141 -1.73 -10.08 3.84
CA ARG A 141 -2.15 -11.45 4.19
C ARG A 141 -3.64 -11.67 3.95
N THR A 142 -4.49 -10.71 4.33
CA THR A 142 -5.93 -10.85 4.10
C THR A 142 -6.28 -10.83 2.62
N ILE A 143 -5.60 -9.98 1.79
CA ILE A 143 -5.77 -9.98 0.33
C ILE A 143 -5.27 -11.30 -0.27
N LEU A 144 -4.05 -11.75 0.09
CA LEU A 144 -3.48 -12.99 -0.40
C LEU A 144 -4.32 -14.21 0.01
N ALA A 145 -4.94 -14.20 1.19
CA ALA A 145 -5.83 -15.26 1.66
C ALA A 145 -7.08 -15.39 0.79
N ALA A 146 -7.58 -14.31 0.23
CA ALA A 146 -8.74 -14.30 -0.66
C ALA A 146 -8.40 -14.60 -2.14
N LEU A 147 -7.12 -14.58 -2.53
CA LEU A 147 -6.69 -14.95 -3.88
C LEU A 147 -6.71 -16.46 -4.11
N PRO A 148 -6.90 -16.90 -5.38
CA PRO A 148 -6.68 -18.29 -5.77
C PRO A 148 -5.25 -18.76 -5.46
N ALA A 149 -5.10 -20.01 -5.02
CA ALA A 149 -3.79 -20.56 -4.64
C ALA A 149 -2.76 -20.54 -5.78
N SER A 150 -3.20 -20.61 -7.03
CA SER A 150 -2.35 -20.48 -8.23
C SER A 150 -1.75 -19.08 -8.35
N GLN A 151 -2.51 -18.03 -8.06
CA GLN A 151 -2.03 -16.64 -8.09
C GLN A 151 -1.03 -16.39 -6.96
N VAL A 152 -1.31 -16.87 -5.74
CA VAL A 152 -0.35 -16.79 -4.63
C VAL A 152 0.96 -17.48 -4.99
N ARG A 153 0.91 -18.68 -5.63
CA ARG A 153 2.11 -19.38 -6.09
C ARG A 153 2.89 -18.59 -7.15
N ALA A 154 2.20 -17.92 -8.07
CA ALA A 154 2.83 -17.10 -9.09
C ALA A 154 3.52 -15.87 -8.50
N LEU A 155 2.96 -15.29 -7.43
CA LEU A 155 3.57 -14.17 -6.70
C LEU A 155 4.81 -14.59 -5.90
N TYR A 156 4.83 -15.81 -5.36
CA TYR A 156 5.90 -16.35 -4.51
C TYR A 156 6.47 -17.65 -5.10
N PRO A 157 7.19 -17.58 -6.25
CA PRO A 157 7.68 -18.76 -6.97
C PRO A 157 8.79 -19.49 -6.22
N ASP A 158 9.60 -18.78 -5.45
CA ASP A 158 10.76 -19.29 -4.73
C ASP A 158 11.05 -18.48 -3.46
N ARG A 159 12.13 -18.84 -2.73
CA ARG A 159 12.51 -18.20 -1.47
C ARG A 159 12.94 -16.74 -1.63
N SER A 160 13.47 -16.33 -2.78
CA SER A 160 13.90 -14.95 -3.02
C SER A 160 12.74 -13.96 -3.05
N ALA A 161 11.52 -14.46 -3.20
CA ALA A 161 10.30 -13.66 -3.13
C ALA A 161 9.93 -13.21 -1.70
N PHE A 162 10.54 -13.82 -0.69
CA PHE A 162 10.26 -13.54 0.72
C PHE A 162 11.30 -12.59 1.29
N VAL A 163 10.88 -11.35 1.53
CA VAL A 163 11.72 -10.35 2.21
C VAL A 163 11.66 -10.61 3.72
N ASP A 164 12.82 -10.58 4.36
CA ASP A 164 12.94 -10.56 5.82
C ASP A 164 13.28 -9.13 6.27
N ARG A 165 12.55 -8.62 7.26
CA ARG A 165 12.82 -7.30 7.84
C ARG A 165 13.35 -7.38 9.28
N HIS A 166 12.84 -8.31 10.06
CA HIS A 166 13.11 -8.40 11.50
C HIS A 166 13.21 -9.84 12.01
N GLY A 167 13.55 -10.79 11.15
CA GLY A 167 13.62 -12.21 11.50
C GLY A 167 12.26 -12.84 11.79
N LYS A 168 11.17 -12.16 11.43
CA LYS A 168 9.79 -12.59 11.67
C LYS A 168 9.02 -12.77 10.36
N GLY A 169 7.92 -13.53 10.45
CA GLY A 169 7.02 -13.76 9.32
C GLY A 169 7.37 -14.99 8.46
N PRO A 170 6.55 -15.28 7.42
CA PRO A 170 6.74 -16.46 6.60
C PRO A 170 7.93 -16.30 5.65
N ALA A 171 8.90 -17.21 5.72
CA ALA A 171 10.11 -17.26 4.88
C ALA A 171 9.99 -18.28 3.73
N SER A 172 8.81 -18.87 3.52
CA SER A 172 8.56 -19.85 2.46
C SER A 172 7.08 -19.86 2.06
N LEU A 173 6.81 -20.39 0.85
CA LEU A 173 5.45 -20.56 0.36
C LEU A 173 4.63 -21.51 1.26
N SER A 174 5.25 -22.53 1.84
CA SER A 174 4.58 -23.45 2.77
C SER A 174 4.12 -22.71 4.03
N ALA A 175 5.03 -21.96 4.68
CA ALA A 175 4.71 -21.16 5.85
C ALA A 175 3.63 -20.10 5.55
N LEU A 176 3.75 -19.42 4.41
CA LEU A 176 2.74 -18.47 3.96
C LEU A 176 1.38 -19.14 3.79
N ARG A 177 1.30 -20.31 3.15
CA ARG A 177 0.03 -21.04 2.95
C ARG A 177 -0.65 -21.42 4.26
N THR A 178 0.11 -21.88 5.25
CA THR A 178 -0.42 -22.17 6.60
C THR A 178 -1.06 -20.91 7.17
N LEU A 179 -0.34 -19.80 7.19
CA LEU A 179 -0.80 -18.51 7.70
C LEU A 179 -2.07 -18.01 6.96
N LEU A 180 -2.10 -18.14 5.61
CA LEU A 180 -3.28 -17.77 4.82
C LEU A 180 -4.46 -18.71 5.08
N GLY A 181 -4.22 -19.98 5.40
CA GLY A 181 -5.25 -20.94 5.83
C GLY A 181 -5.92 -20.49 7.14
N GLU A 182 -5.12 -20.13 8.13
CA GLU A 182 -5.59 -19.59 9.42
C GLU A 182 -6.35 -18.27 9.22
N THR A 183 -5.84 -17.38 8.35
CA THR A 183 -6.51 -16.13 7.99
C THR A 183 -7.91 -16.36 7.43
N ARG A 184 -8.08 -17.35 6.53
CA ARG A 184 -9.41 -17.72 5.98
C ARG A 184 -10.35 -18.25 7.05
N GLN A 185 -9.86 -19.07 7.98
CA GLN A 185 -10.68 -19.64 9.06
C GLN A 185 -11.15 -18.57 10.04
N ARG A 186 -10.26 -17.61 10.40
CA ARG A 186 -10.58 -16.50 11.32
C ARG A 186 -11.38 -15.37 10.66
N GLY A 187 -11.33 -15.25 9.34
CA GLY A 187 -11.93 -14.15 8.57
C GLY A 187 -11.15 -12.83 8.64
N HIS A 188 -10.01 -12.80 9.34
CA HIS A 188 -9.10 -11.67 9.42
C HIS A 188 -7.65 -12.14 9.51
N ALA A 189 -6.72 -11.29 9.09
CA ALA A 189 -5.29 -11.49 9.23
C ALA A 189 -4.74 -10.66 10.40
N THR A 190 -3.67 -11.15 11.00
CA THR A 190 -2.91 -10.44 12.03
C THR A 190 -1.45 -10.31 11.62
N GLU A 191 -0.76 -9.33 12.20
CA GLU A 191 0.68 -9.09 12.08
C GLU A 191 1.17 -8.58 13.43
N ASP A 192 2.35 -9.03 13.90
CA ASP A 192 2.93 -8.68 15.19
C ASP A 192 4.44 -8.43 15.06
N GLY A 193 4.80 -7.19 14.75
CA GLY A 193 6.18 -6.72 14.69
C GLY A 193 6.99 -7.24 13.49
N GLU A 194 6.35 -7.83 12.48
CA GLU A 194 7.02 -8.22 11.23
C GLU A 194 7.37 -7.01 10.36
N VAL A 195 6.55 -5.96 10.43
CA VAL A 195 6.78 -4.69 9.72
C VAL A 195 7.51 -3.70 10.59
N THR A 196 7.03 -3.46 11.79
CA THR A 196 7.59 -2.51 12.76
C THR A 196 7.54 -3.14 14.16
N PRO A 197 8.69 -3.38 14.80
CA PRO A 197 8.72 -3.91 16.16
C PRO A 197 7.87 -3.07 17.13
N GLY A 198 7.12 -3.74 18.00
CA GLY A 198 6.24 -3.08 18.98
C GLY A 198 4.89 -2.62 18.43
N LEU A 199 4.61 -2.86 17.14
CA LEU A 199 3.28 -2.61 16.55
C LEU A 199 2.62 -3.92 16.15
N GLN A 200 1.31 -3.95 16.28
CA GLN A 200 0.44 -5.02 15.79
C GLN A 200 -0.59 -4.48 14.81
N SER A 201 -1.05 -5.34 13.92
CA SER A 201 -2.11 -4.98 12.98
C SER A 201 -3.12 -6.11 12.82
N VAL A 202 -4.38 -5.72 12.64
CA VAL A 202 -5.49 -6.61 12.25
C VAL A 202 -6.08 -6.10 10.95
N ALA A 203 -6.35 -7.00 9.98
CA ALA A 203 -6.90 -6.62 8.69
C ALA A 203 -7.94 -7.61 8.16
N ALA A 204 -8.90 -7.09 7.39
CA ALA A 204 -9.90 -7.87 6.66
C ALA A 204 -10.01 -7.43 5.20
N ALA A 205 -10.30 -8.39 4.30
CA ALA A 205 -10.37 -8.15 2.86
C ALA A 205 -11.68 -7.45 2.45
N VAL A 206 -11.57 -6.52 1.52
CA VAL A 206 -12.68 -5.97 0.76
C VAL A 206 -12.75 -6.70 -0.58
N LEU A 207 -13.90 -7.25 -0.91
CA LEU A 207 -14.11 -8.06 -2.10
C LEU A 207 -15.02 -7.34 -3.10
N ASP A 208 -14.84 -7.62 -4.39
CA ASP A 208 -15.76 -7.20 -5.44
C ASP A 208 -16.94 -8.19 -5.62
N HIS A 209 -17.76 -7.96 -6.62
CA HIS A 209 -18.92 -8.78 -6.95
C HIS A 209 -18.57 -10.22 -7.42
N ASN A 210 -17.32 -10.47 -7.79
CA ASN A 210 -16.79 -11.79 -8.16
C ASN A 210 -16.07 -12.48 -6.98
N ALA A 211 -16.19 -11.93 -5.76
CA ALA A 211 -15.43 -12.34 -4.59
C ALA A 211 -13.90 -12.21 -4.77
N HIS A 212 -13.44 -11.36 -5.71
CA HIS A 212 -12.02 -11.06 -5.87
C HIS A 212 -11.59 -9.95 -4.90
N PRO A 213 -10.44 -10.07 -4.20
CA PRO A 213 -10.00 -9.07 -3.26
C PRO A 213 -9.52 -7.80 -4.00
N VAL A 214 -10.12 -6.67 -3.66
CA VAL A 214 -9.78 -5.36 -4.22
C VAL A 214 -8.96 -4.51 -3.25
N ALA A 215 -9.07 -4.75 -1.94
CA ALA A 215 -8.29 -4.07 -0.91
C ALA A 215 -8.27 -4.85 0.41
N GLY A 216 -7.39 -4.40 1.34
CA GLY A 216 -7.41 -4.76 2.75
C GLY A 216 -7.66 -3.51 3.61
N VAL A 217 -8.61 -3.60 4.53
CA VAL A 217 -8.80 -2.64 5.62
C VAL A 217 -8.03 -3.13 6.83
N ALA A 218 -7.22 -2.27 7.44
CA ALA A 218 -6.45 -2.62 8.62
C ALA A 218 -6.56 -1.55 9.70
N VAL A 219 -6.35 -1.97 10.94
CA VAL A 219 -6.06 -1.12 12.10
C VAL A 219 -4.69 -1.53 12.63
N THR A 220 -3.84 -0.54 12.93
CA THR A 220 -2.51 -0.74 13.54
C THR A 220 -2.46 -0.05 14.89
N PHE A 221 -1.92 -0.75 15.88
CA PHE A 221 -1.87 -0.32 17.27
C PHE A 221 -0.57 -0.78 17.95
N PRO A 222 -0.11 -0.07 19.02
CA PRO A 222 1.02 -0.53 19.83
C PRO A 222 0.70 -1.84 20.53
N SER A 223 1.69 -2.75 20.62
CA SER A 223 1.51 -4.07 21.26
C SER A 223 1.20 -3.99 22.76
N ASP A 224 1.64 -2.90 23.42
CA ASP A 224 1.42 -2.62 24.84
C ASP A 224 0.14 -1.80 25.12
N ASP A 225 -0.55 -1.31 24.07
CA ASP A 225 -1.77 -0.51 24.18
C ASP A 225 -2.87 -1.02 23.22
N ALA A 226 -2.92 -2.33 23.04
CA ALA A 226 -3.86 -2.97 22.10
C ALA A 226 -5.32 -2.92 22.58
N GLY A 227 -5.54 -2.89 23.89
CA GLY A 227 -6.88 -3.05 24.46
C GLY A 227 -7.49 -4.42 24.12
N ASP A 228 -8.76 -4.42 23.70
CA ASP A 228 -9.47 -5.64 23.26
C ASP A 228 -9.24 -5.90 21.76
N VAL A 229 -8.27 -6.77 21.46
CA VAL A 229 -7.91 -7.15 20.09
C VAL A 229 -9.07 -7.83 19.34
N ASP A 230 -9.90 -8.60 20.04
CA ASP A 230 -11.06 -9.25 19.43
C ASP A 230 -12.12 -8.23 19.02
N ALA A 231 -12.34 -7.19 19.85
CA ALA A 231 -13.20 -6.06 19.49
C ALA A 231 -12.66 -5.28 18.29
N ILE A 232 -11.34 -5.06 18.19
CA ILE A 232 -10.69 -4.45 17.03
C ILE A 232 -10.91 -5.33 15.79
N ALA A 233 -10.68 -6.64 15.87
CA ALA A 233 -10.88 -7.57 14.77
C ALA A 233 -12.33 -7.59 14.27
N ALA A 234 -13.30 -7.58 15.19
CA ALA A 234 -14.71 -7.48 14.86
C ALA A 234 -15.05 -6.16 14.14
N ALA A 235 -14.51 -5.03 14.61
CA ALA A 235 -14.70 -3.72 14.01
C ALA A 235 -14.11 -3.62 12.60
N VAL A 236 -12.90 -4.14 12.39
CA VAL A 236 -12.21 -4.21 11.09
C VAL A 236 -13.01 -5.06 10.12
N THR A 237 -13.42 -6.27 10.53
CA THR A 237 -14.20 -7.21 9.70
C THR A 237 -15.56 -6.61 9.31
N ALA A 238 -16.26 -5.97 10.24
CA ALA A 238 -17.53 -5.29 9.95
C ALA A 238 -17.34 -4.14 8.95
N THR A 239 -16.24 -3.38 9.06
CA THR A 239 -15.92 -2.27 8.14
C THR A 239 -15.59 -2.80 6.75
N ALA A 240 -14.77 -3.85 6.62
CA ALA A 240 -14.46 -4.50 5.37
C ALA A 240 -15.71 -5.08 4.69
N ALA A 241 -16.60 -5.75 5.44
CA ALA A 241 -17.87 -6.26 4.93
C ALA A 241 -18.79 -5.14 4.43
N ARG A 242 -18.81 -3.98 5.11
CA ARG A 242 -19.58 -2.80 4.66
C ARG A 242 -19.03 -2.26 3.34
N LEU A 243 -17.70 -2.18 3.19
CA LEU A 243 -17.07 -1.76 1.95
C LEU A 243 -17.32 -2.75 0.81
N THR A 244 -17.20 -4.05 1.07
CA THR A 244 -17.53 -5.12 0.12
C THR A 244 -18.93 -4.93 -0.46
N ARG A 245 -19.94 -4.73 0.38
CA ARG A 245 -21.31 -4.47 -0.08
C ARG A 245 -21.44 -3.23 -0.98
N ARG A 246 -20.69 -2.16 -0.68
CA ARG A 246 -20.68 -0.93 -1.50
C ARG A 246 -19.99 -1.11 -2.84
N VAL A 247 -18.87 -1.83 -2.85
CA VAL A 247 -18.08 -2.10 -4.07
C VAL A 247 -18.82 -3.08 -4.97
N SER A 248 -19.51 -4.07 -4.40
CA SER A 248 -20.28 -5.07 -5.14
C SER A 248 -21.66 -4.56 -5.66
N GLY A 249 -21.98 -3.29 -5.46
CA GLY A 249 -23.26 -2.73 -5.90
C GLY A 249 -24.48 -3.18 -5.08
N GLY A 250 -24.27 -3.73 -3.87
CA GLY A 250 -25.34 -4.08 -2.96
C GLY A 250 -26.12 -2.85 -2.44
N PRO A 251 -27.39 -3.01 -2.04
CA PRO A 251 -28.21 -1.89 -1.59
C PRO A 251 -27.56 -1.17 -0.41
N VAL A 252 -27.32 0.12 -0.58
CA VAL A 252 -26.91 1.01 0.51
C VAL A 252 -28.09 1.09 1.48
N ALA A 253 -27.93 0.60 2.71
CA ALA A 253 -28.95 0.75 3.74
C ALA A 253 -29.38 2.22 3.80
N ALA A 254 -30.70 2.47 3.61
CA ALA A 254 -31.28 3.79 3.63
C ALA A 254 -30.93 4.48 4.97
N ARG A 255 -30.48 5.74 4.91
CA ARG A 255 -30.29 6.57 6.10
C ARG A 255 -31.63 6.64 6.87
N PRO A 256 -31.64 6.42 8.17
CA PRO A 256 -32.75 6.91 8.97
C PRO A 256 -32.79 8.44 8.83
N ARG A 257 -34.00 8.98 8.54
CA ARG A 257 -34.28 10.42 8.46
C ARG A 257 -34.14 11.08 9.82
#